data_272097b31db807d669912b375eac5402
#
_entry.id   272097b31db807d669912b375eac5402
#
_cell.length_a   1.000
_cell.length_b   1.000
_cell.length_c   1.000
_cell.angle_alpha   90.00
_cell.angle_beta   90.00
_cell.angle_gamma   90.00
#
_symmetry.space_group_name_H-M   'P 1'
#
loop_
_entity.id
_entity.type
_entity.pdbx_description
1 polymer ?
#
loop_
_entity_poly.entity_id
_entity_poly.type
_entity_poly.pdbx_seq_one_letter_code
_entity_poly.pdbx_strand_id
1 'polypeptide(L)'
;NSISPPNIWIVGDTLVEDPNDVYTALGQPVNEISALRMLLDISGCRHLVWSATAIIDFRLEQPRIDRFLESSVVEFETLDEQVLGNLISSDSWRGKAGGYDMAGPAKSFSKLIEGELVTVLGFSNEAIPHLRQIILQI
;
A
#
# COMPACT_ATOMS: atom_id res chain seq x y z
N ASN A 1 11.75 14.53 -31.27
CA ASN A 1 12.36 14.02 -30.03
C ASN A 1 11.67 12.69 -29.69
N SER A 2 12.26 11.59 -30.16
CA SER A 2 11.83 10.26 -29.73
C SER A 2 12.31 10.04 -28.30
N ILE A 3 11.38 10.01 -27.35
CA ILE A 3 11.68 9.56 -25.99
C ILE A 3 11.86 8.04 -26.10
N SER A 4 13.08 7.55 -25.81
CA SER A 4 13.31 6.12 -25.72
C SER A 4 12.39 5.54 -24.63
N PRO A 5 11.74 4.40 -24.85
CA PRO A 5 10.93 3.78 -23.81
C PRO A 5 11.80 3.47 -22.58
N PRO A 6 11.27 3.54 -21.37
CA PRO A 6 12.02 3.17 -20.18
C PRO A 6 12.46 1.71 -20.30
N ASN A 7 13.70 1.43 -19.92
CA ASN A 7 14.26 0.09 -19.99
C ASN A 7 13.79 -0.82 -18.84
N ILE A 8 13.41 -0.22 -17.74
CA ILE A 8 12.93 -0.93 -16.53
C ILE A 8 11.62 -0.29 -16.08
N TRP A 9 10.61 -1.11 -15.89
CA TRP A 9 9.32 -0.69 -15.35
C TRP A 9 9.13 -1.29 -13.97
N ILE A 10 8.60 -0.48 -13.07
CA ILE A 10 8.18 -0.90 -11.75
C ILE A 10 6.69 -0.63 -11.65
N VAL A 11 5.93 -1.67 -11.38
CA VAL A 11 4.49 -1.58 -11.17
C VAL A 11 4.13 -2.20 -9.83
N GLY A 12 3.14 -1.64 -9.16
CA GLY A 12 2.72 -2.14 -7.87
C GLY A 12 1.26 -1.85 -7.60
N ASP A 13 0.70 -2.64 -6.71
CA ASP A 13 -0.65 -2.47 -6.19
C ASP A 13 -0.70 -2.87 -4.72
N THR A 14 -1.54 -2.21 -3.96
CA THR A 14 -1.70 -2.43 -2.53
C THR A 14 -3.17 -2.61 -2.20
N LEU A 15 -3.47 -3.65 -1.43
CA LEU A 15 -4.81 -3.95 -0.94
C LEU A 15 -4.78 -4.10 0.58
N VAL A 16 -5.83 -3.64 1.22
CA VAL A 16 -6.09 -3.87 2.64
C VAL A 16 -7.16 -4.94 2.76
N GLU A 17 -6.91 -5.96 3.56
CA GLU A 17 -7.91 -6.98 3.87
C GLU A 17 -8.92 -6.41 4.88
N ASP A 18 -10.21 -6.59 4.59
CA ASP A 18 -11.25 -6.18 5.52
C ASP A 18 -11.15 -7.05 6.79
N PRO A 19 -10.96 -6.46 7.98
CA PRO A 19 -10.85 -7.24 9.21
C PRO A 19 -12.12 -8.01 9.57
N ASN A 20 -13.27 -7.64 9.00
CA ASN A 20 -14.56 -8.28 9.24
C ASN A 20 -14.91 -9.32 8.18
N ASP A 21 -14.25 -9.31 7.05
CA ASP A 21 -14.47 -10.25 5.94
C ASP A 21 -13.17 -10.47 5.14
N VAL A 22 -12.50 -11.59 5.44
CA VAL A 22 -11.20 -11.94 4.81
C VAL A 22 -11.29 -12.17 3.30
N TYR A 23 -12.47 -12.25 2.73
CA TYR A 23 -12.68 -12.37 1.29
C TYR A 23 -12.91 -11.01 0.61
N THR A 24 -12.94 -9.94 1.38
CA THR A 24 -13.14 -8.58 0.87
C THR A 24 -11.87 -7.77 1.00
N ALA A 25 -11.49 -7.11 -0.09
CA ALA A 25 -10.39 -6.16 -0.09
C ALA A 25 -10.93 -4.74 -0.04
N LEU A 26 -10.34 -3.93 0.84
CA LEU A 26 -10.56 -2.49 0.90
C LEU A 26 -9.54 -1.84 -0.03
N GLY A 27 -9.98 -1.45 -1.22
CA GLY A 27 -9.18 -0.71 -2.19
C GLY A 27 -9.10 0.77 -1.86
N GLN A 28 -8.86 1.59 -2.88
CA GLN A 28 -8.86 3.04 -2.75
C GLN A 28 -10.30 3.56 -2.64
N PRO A 29 -10.62 4.40 -1.64
CA PRO A 29 -11.96 4.98 -1.53
C PRO A 29 -12.24 5.93 -2.68
N VAL A 30 -13.47 5.93 -3.16
CA VAL A 30 -13.91 6.77 -4.29
C VAL A 30 -14.40 8.16 -3.84
N ASN A 31 -14.76 8.30 -2.58
CA ASN A 31 -15.25 9.55 -1.98
C ASN A 31 -15.10 9.51 -0.44
N GLU A 32 -15.46 10.61 0.22
CA GLU A 32 -15.40 10.74 1.68
C GLU A 32 -16.23 9.68 2.43
N ILE A 33 -17.40 9.35 1.90
CA ILE A 33 -18.29 8.36 2.52
C ILE A 33 -17.68 6.98 2.49
N SER A 34 -17.08 6.59 1.35
CA SER A 34 -16.39 5.31 1.25
C SER A 34 -15.13 5.26 2.11
N ALA A 35 -14.39 6.38 2.21
CA ALA A 35 -13.25 6.50 3.10
C ALA A 35 -13.65 6.35 4.57
N LEU A 36 -14.73 7.03 5.00
CA LEU A 36 -15.26 6.92 6.36
C LEU A 36 -15.67 5.48 6.70
N ARG A 37 -16.32 4.79 5.76
CA ARG A 37 -16.69 3.38 5.93
C ARG A 37 -15.47 2.50 6.18
N MET A 38 -14.45 2.64 5.33
CA MET A 38 -13.22 1.87 5.46
C MET A 38 -12.54 2.12 6.81
N LEU A 39 -12.45 3.38 7.24
CA LEU A 39 -11.88 3.74 8.54
C LEU A 39 -12.69 3.16 9.71
N LEU A 40 -14.01 3.12 9.61
CA LEU A 40 -14.86 2.48 10.60
C LEU A 40 -14.64 0.97 10.66
N ASP A 41 -14.44 0.31 9.52
CA ASP A 41 -14.18 -1.13 9.46
C ASP A 41 -12.85 -1.50 10.11
N ILE A 42 -11.81 -0.69 9.93
CA ILE A 42 -10.48 -0.96 10.50
C ILE A 42 -10.29 -0.40 11.92
N SER A 43 -11.15 0.49 12.39
CA SER A 43 -11.07 1.08 13.73
C SER A 43 -11.04 0.02 14.82
N GLY A 44 -10.05 0.08 15.69
CA GLY A 44 -9.87 -0.87 16.80
C GLY A 44 -9.50 -2.29 16.40
N CYS A 45 -9.11 -2.50 15.14
CA CYS A 45 -8.85 -3.84 14.59
C CYS A 45 -7.41 -3.99 14.09
N ARG A 46 -6.98 -5.24 13.98
CA ARG A 46 -5.82 -5.64 13.17
C ARG A 46 -6.30 -6.03 11.78
N HIS A 47 -5.52 -5.69 10.78
CA HIS A 47 -5.79 -6.06 9.40
C HIS A 47 -4.49 -6.31 8.64
N LEU A 48 -4.59 -7.09 7.57
CA LEU A 48 -3.49 -7.35 6.65
C LEU A 48 -3.44 -6.28 5.56
N VAL A 49 -2.23 -5.84 5.25
CA VAL A 49 -1.94 -5.01 4.08
C VAL A 49 -1.08 -5.83 3.13
N TRP A 50 -1.55 -6.01 1.91
CA TRP A 50 -0.86 -6.76 0.86
C TRP A 50 -0.29 -5.80 -0.17
N SER A 51 1.00 -5.96 -0.49
CA SER A 51 1.62 -5.25 -1.60
C SER A 51 2.23 -6.22 -2.59
N ALA A 52 1.83 -6.07 -3.86
CA ALA A 52 2.41 -6.74 -4.99
C ALA A 52 3.29 -5.75 -5.76
N THR A 53 4.51 -6.16 -6.08
CA THR A 53 5.45 -5.37 -6.88
C THR A 53 5.96 -6.23 -8.01
N ALA A 54 5.95 -5.71 -9.24
CA ALA A 54 6.59 -6.35 -10.38
C ALA A 54 7.67 -5.43 -10.96
N ILE A 55 8.81 -6.02 -11.25
CA ILE A 55 9.93 -5.35 -11.94
C ILE A 55 10.04 -5.98 -13.31
N ILE A 56 9.91 -5.17 -14.36
CA ILE A 56 9.94 -5.60 -15.75
C ILE A 56 11.19 -5.02 -16.40
N ASP A 57 12.08 -5.89 -16.83
CA ASP A 57 13.31 -5.51 -17.50
C ASP A 57 13.19 -5.76 -19.01
N PHE A 58 13.10 -4.68 -19.77
CA PHE A 58 13.01 -4.70 -21.23
C PHE A 58 14.36 -4.60 -21.94
N ARG A 59 15.47 -4.59 -21.20
CA ARG A 59 16.82 -4.53 -21.80
C ARG A 59 17.25 -5.85 -22.43
N LEU A 60 16.59 -6.95 -22.04
CA LEU A 60 16.83 -8.28 -22.57
C LEU A 60 16.02 -8.49 -23.85
N GLU A 61 16.46 -9.40 -24.72
CA GLU A 61 15.77 -9.75 -25.97
C GLU A 61 14.33 -10.19 -25.72
N GLN A 62 14.10 -10.92 -24.62
CA GLN A 62 12.76 -11.18 -24.08
C GLN A 62 12.63 -10.50 -22.72
N PRO A 63 11.58 -9.71 -22.50
CA PRO A 63 11.38 -9.04 -21.23
C PRO A 63 11.34 -10.02 -20.06
N ARG A 64 12.08 -9.71 -19.00
CA ARG A 64 12.04 -10.47 -17.76
C ARG A 64 11.10 -9.78 -16.79
N ILE A 65 10.21 -10.56 -16.17
CA ILE A 65 9.26 -10.08 -15.18
C ILE A 65 9.52 -10.81 -13.86
N ASP A 66 9.88 -10.05 -12.83
CA ASP A 66 10.04 -10.56 -11.47
C ASP A 66 8.90 -9.99 -10.60
N ARG A 67 8.19 -10.88 -9.91
CA ARG A 67 7.03 -10.56 -9.09
C ARG A 67 7.30 -10.83 -7.62
N PHE A 68 6.84 -9.93 -6.78
CA PHE A 68 6.98 -10.00 -5.33
C PHE A 68 5.62 -9.72 -4.69
N LEU A 69 5.23 -10.54 -3.73
CA LEU A 69 4.01 -10.38 -2.96
C LEU A 69 4.34 -10.49 -1.48
N GLU A 70 4.00 -9.49 -0.71
CA GLU A 70 4.23 -9.46 0.72
C GLU A 70 3.02 -8.91 1.46
N SER A 71 2.92 -9.26 2.73
CA SER A 71 1.91 -8.73 3.63
C SER A 71 2.53 -8.24 4.93
N SER A 72 1.85 -7.30 5.55
CA SER A 72 2.15 -6.78 6.88
C SER A 72 0.87 -6.69 7.69
N VAL A 73 0.99 -6.76 9.01
CA VAL A 73 -0.14 -6.61 9.93
C VAL A 73 -0.06 -5.23 10.57
N VAL A 74 -1.15 -4.48 10.46
CA VAL A 74 -1.32 -3.17 11.07
C VAL A 74 -2.46 -3.24 12.09
N GLU A 75 -2.27 -2.60 13.22
CA GLU A 75 -3.30 -2.43 14.25
C GLU A 75 -3.69 -0.97 14.36
N PHE A 76 -4.98 -0.70 14.35
CA PHE A 76 -5.54 0.61 14.63
C PHE A 76 -6.11 0.68 16.05
N GLU A 77 -5.87 1.80 16.71
CA GLU A 77 -6.64 2.16 17.90
C GLU A 77 -8.10 2.40 17.52
N THR A 78 -9.00 2.36 18.49
CA THR A 78 -10.38 2.77 18.26
C THR A 78 -10.40 4.25 17.89
N LEU A 79 -10.94 4.57 16.72
CA LEU A 79 -11.05 5.93 16.19
C LEU A 79 -12.34 6.54 16.67
N ASP A 80 -12.26 7.62 17.46
CA ASP A 80 -13.43 8.36 17.86
C ASP A 80 -13.93 9.29 16.73
N GLU A 81 -15.10 9.89 16.94
CA GLU A 81 -15.74 10.74 15.94
C GLU A 81 -14.87 11.93 15.52
N GLN A 82 -14.15 12.54 16.46
CA GLN A 82 -13.27 13.68 16.17
C GLN A 82 -12.07 13.25 15.33
N VAL A 83 -11.44 12.13 15.66
CA VAL A 83 -10.31 11.57 14.91
C VAL A 83 -10.74 11.19 13.49
N LEU A 84 -11.89 10.53 13.35
CA LEU A 84 -12.46 10.20 12.04
C LEU A 84 -12.70 11.45 11.20
N GLY A 85 -13.31 12.48 11.80
CA GLY A 85 -13.53 13.76 11.13
C GLY A 85 -12.24 14.42 10.66
N ASN A 86 -11.20 14.41 11.49
CA ASN A 86 -9.89 14.97 11.16
C ASN A 86 -9.20 14.19 10.03
N LEU A 87 -9.25 12.85 10.05
CA LEU A 87 -8.68 12.03 9.00
C LEU A 87 -9.37 12.27 7.66
N ILE A 88 -10.69 12.38 7.64
CA ILE A 88 -11.44 12.68 6.42
C ILE A 88 -11.12 14.08 5.90
N SER A 89 -11.10 15.09 6.78
CA SER A 89 -10.80 16.48 6.40
C SER A 89 -9.38 16.69 5.90
N SER A 90 -8.43 15.85 6.31
CA SER A 90 -7.04 15.92 5.87
C SER A 90 -6.83 15.51 4.42
N ASP A 91 -7.82 14.88 3.79
CA ASP A 91 -7.72 14.28 2.45
C ASP A 91 -6.61 13.21 2.31
N SER A 92 -6.02 12.75 3.40
CA SER A 92 -4.94 11.74 3.39
C SER A 92 -5.41 10.35 2.91
N TRP A 93 -6.71 10.13 2.86
CA TRP A 93 -7.33 8.91 2.36
C TRP A 93 -7.29 8.78 0.83
N ARG A 94 -7.10 9.90 0.12
CA ARG A 94 -7.12 9.90 -1.35
C ARG A 94 -5.98 9.06 -1.92
N GLY A 95 -6.33 8.12 -2.80
CA GLY A 95 -5.36 7.23 -3.44
C GLY A 95 -4.73 6.20 -2.52
N LYS A 96 -5.30 5.95 -1.34
CA LYS A 96 -4.78 5.01 -0.35
C LYS A 96 -5.73 3.84 -0.13
N ALA A 97 -5.23 2.61 -0.29
CA ALA A 97 -5.98 1.41 0.05
C ALA A 97 -6.37 1.43 1.54
N GLY A 98 -7.60 1.07 1.84
CA GLY A 98 -8.14 1.13 3.21
C GLY A 98 -8.46 2.53 3.71
N GLY A 99 -8.21 3.56 2.92
CA GLY A 99 -8.54 4.94 3.24
C GLY A 99 -7.60 5.64 4.23
N TYR A 100 -6.39 5.15 4.43
CA TYR A 100 -5.42 5.76 5.35
C TYR A 100 -3.99 5.78 4.82
N ASP A 101 -3.23 6.75 5.32
CA ASP A 101 -1.80 6.86 5.06
C ASP A 101 -1.02 6.70 6.38
N MET A 102 -0.34 5.56 6.54
CA MET A 102 0.44 5.28 7.75
C MET A 102 1.67 6.18 7.89
N ALA A 103 2.14 6.79 6.81
CA ALA A 103 3.20 7.79 6.84
C ALA A 103 2.67 9.21 7.14
N GLY A 104 1.36 9.40 7.07
CA GLY A 104 0.67 10.67 7.29
C GLY A 104 -0.09 10.73 8.62
N PRO A 105 -1.27 11.36 8.63
CA PRO A 105 -2.05 11.59 9.86
C PRO A 105 -2.45 10.33 10.62
N ALA A 106 -2.61 9.19 9.93
CA ALA A 106 -2.96 7.92 10.57
C ALA A 106 -1.82 7.31 11.41
N LYS A 107 -0.60 7.81 11.28
CA LYS A 107 0.57 7.32 12.02
C LYS A 107 0.35 7.34 13.54
N SER A 108 -0.33 8.36 14.05
CA SER A 108 -0.59 8.51 15.48
C SER A 108 -1.59 7.49 16.04
N PHE A 109 -2.36 6.83 15.18
CA PHE A 109 -3.45 5.93 15.55
C PHE A 109 -3.22 4.49 15.09
N SER A 110 -2.09 4.22 14.46
CA SER A 110 -1.78 2.93 13.87
C SER A 110 -0.41 2.44 14.32
N LYS A 111 -0.25 1.12 14.30
CA LYS A 111 0.99 0.46 14.70
C LYS A 111 1.27 -0.72 13.78
N LEU A 112 2.50 -0.82 13.32
CA LEU A 112 2.98 -2.01 12.61
C LEU A 112 3.20 -3.12 13.65
N ILE A 113 2.47 -4.23 13.49
CA ILE A 113 2.54 -5.38 14.39
C ILE A 113 3.50 -6.43 13.84
N GLU A 114 3.45 -6.67 12.53
CA GLU A 114 4.22 -7.71 11.86
C GLU A 114 4.52 -7.30 10.42
N GLY A 115 5.68 -7.70 9.91
CA GLY A 115 6.11 -7.37 8.56
C GLY A 115 6.91 -6.08 8.48
N GLU A 116 6.91 -5.46 7.30
CA GLU A 116 7.73 -4.30 6.98
C GLU A 116 6.89 -3.06 6.70
N LEU A 117 7.33 -1.91 7.21
CA LEU A 117 6.64 -0.64 6.96
C LEU A 117 6.56 -0.32 5.46
N VAL A 118 7.62 -0.59 4.70
CA VAL A 118 7.64 -0.34 3.26
C VAL A 118 6.53 -1.10 2.52
N THR A 119 6.15 -2.29 2.99
CA THR A 119 5.03 -3.06 2.46
C THR A 119 3.70 -2.32 2.68
N VAL A 120 3.51 -1.75 3.86
CA VAL A 120 2.32 -0.94 4.17
C VAL A 120 2.28 0.33 3.31
N LEU A 121 3.43 0.90 3.03
CA LEU A 121 3.56 2.09 2.18
C LEU A 121 3.42 1.80 0.68
N GLY A 122 3.33 0.54 0.29
CA GLY A 122 2.95 0.16 -1.06
C GLY A 122 4.06 -0.42 -1.93
N PHE A 123 5.15 -0.91 -1.33
CA PHE A 123 6.24 -1.52 -2.07
C PHE A 123 6.75 -2.79 -1.39
N SER A 124 7.03 -3.84 -2.16
CA SER A 124 7.60 -5.07 -1.58
C SER A 124 9.03 -4.84 -1.11
N ASN A 125 9.29 -5.16 0.15
CA ASN A 125 10.63 -5.08 0.73
C ASN A 125 11.62 -6.00 0.02
N GLU A 126 11.19 -7.18 -0.40
CA GLU A 126 12.03 -8.14 -1.14
C GLU A 126 12.40 -7.65 -2.54
N ALA A 127 11.59 -6.79 -3.15
CA ALA A 127 11.89 -6.20 -4.45
C ALA A 127 13.03 -5.18 -4.40
N ILE A 128 13.32 -4.58 -3.24
CA ILE A 128 14.34 -3.53 -3.10
C ILE A 128 15.75 -4.05 -3.41
N PRO A 129 16.26 -5.14 -2.80
CA PRO A 129 17.57 -5.66 -3.16
C PRO A 129 17.65 -6.12 -4.61
N HIS A 130 16.57 -6.67 -5.15
CA HIS A 130 16.51 -7.09 -6.54
C HIS A 130 16.62 -5.90 -7.50
N LEU A 131 15.88 -4.83 -7.23
CA LEU A 131 15.96 -3.59 -7.99
C LEU A 131 17.37 -2.96 -7.91
N ARG A 132 17.99 -2.98 -6.73
CA ARG A 132 19.36 -2.51 -6.54
C ARG A 132 20.34 -3.28 -7.43
N GLN A 133 20.25 -4.61 -7.50
CA GLN A 133 21.09 -5.42 -8.37
C GLN A 133 20.92 -5.06 -9.84
N ILE A 134 19.68 -4.88 -10.30
CA ILE A 134 19.38 -4.49 -11.68
C ILE A 134 19.99 -3.12 -12.00
N ILE A 135 19.86 -2.14 -11.11
CA ILE A 135 20.39 -0.78 -11.29
C ILE A 135 21.93 -0.81 -11.34
N LEU A 136 22.58 -1.61 -10.50
CA LEU A 136 24.05 -1.71 -10.47
C LEU A 136 24.65 -2.41 -11.71
N GLN A 137 23.82 -3.06 -12.52
CA GLN A 137 24.23 -3.70 -13.77
C GLN A 137 24.11 -2.78 -15.00
N ILE A 138 23.76 -1.53 -14.80
CA ILE A 138 23.60 -0.55 -15.88
C ILE A 138 24.95 0.03 -16.33
#